data_1913eb1f39a017a638cab65a82505477
#
_entry.id   1913eb1f39a017a638cab65a82505477
#
_cell.length_a   1.000
_cell.length_b   1.000
_cell.length_c   1.000
_cell.angle_alpha   90.00
_cell.angle_beta   90.00
_cell.angle_gamma   90.00
#
_symmetry.space_group_name_H-M   'P 1'
#
loop_
_entity.id
_entity.type
_entity.pdbx_description
1 polymer ?
#
loop_
_entity_poly.entity_id
_entity_poly.type
_entity_poly.pdbx_seq_one_letter_code
_entity_poly.pdbx_strand_id
1 'polypeptide(L)'
;MGKAAAQAPSAASTSSVGISPDDDHLTRISWRGDGSLFVVSAVSPHAGTAIRRRVLRVYNRDGVLQATGEAVPGLEHPLSWRPSGNLIVSTQRFGSFPGGGKGREGRHDVVFFEKNGLRHGEFGLRQETTGTDTADEKGRKWGYKVKEVCWSADSNVLLVWIEEDAGDIGESDYYAS
;
A
#
# COMPACT_ATOMS: atom_id res chain seq x y z
N MET A 1 -26.39 -23.87 -39.09
CA MET A 1 -25.00 -23.74 -38.60
C MET A 1 -24.79 -22.29 -38.15
N GLY A 2 -25.00 -22.04 -36.85
CA GLY A 2 -24.85 -20.71 -36.29
C GLY A 2 -23.40 -20.53 -35.81
N LYS A 3 -22.71 -19.53 -36.35
CA LYS A 3 -21.40 -19.09 -35.89
C LYS A 3 -21.56 -18.35 -34.58
N ALA A 4 -21.09 -18.95 -33.47
CA ALA A 4 -20.95 -18.24 -32.21
C ALA A 4 -19.88 -17.13 -32.37
N ALA A 5 -20.31 -15.90 -32.23
CA ALA A 5 -19.40 -14.75 -32.15
C ALA A 5 -18.63 -14.86 -30.82
N ALA A 6 -17.31 -15.01 -30.90
CA ALA A 6 -16.43 -14.89 -29.77
C ALA A 6 -16.56 -13.50 -29.18
N GLN A 7 -17.06 -13.40 -27.96
CA GLN A 7 -17.02 -12.17 -27.18
C GLN A 7 -15.55 -11.77 -26.95
N ALA A 8 -15.17 -10.62 -27.46
CA ALA A 8 -13.90 -10.01 -27.10
C ALA A 8 -13.83 -9.81 -25.56
N PRO A 9 -12.67 -10.01 -24.95
CA PRO A 9 -12.53 -9.77 -23.52
C PRO A 9 -12.88 -8.31 -23.25
N SER A 10 -13.86 -8.11 -22.38
CA SER A 10 -14.24 -6.80 -21.85
C SER A 10 -12.97 -6.09 -21.38
N ALA A 11 -12.67 -4.93 -21.96
CA ALA A 11 -11.61 -4.07 -21.50
C ALA A 11 -11.84 -3.81 -20.01
N ALA A 12 -11.00 -4.39 -19.16
CA ALA A 12 -10.99 -4.12 -17.74
C ALA A 12 -10.93 -2.60 -17.59
N SER A 13 -11.92 -2.02 -16.93
CA SER A 13 -11.99 -0.60 -16.64
C SER A 13 -10.65 -0.24 -15.97
N THR A 14 -9.81 0.53 -16.67
CA THR A 14 -8.60 1.11 -16.11
C THR A 14 -9.03 2.13 -15.06
N SER A 15 -9.34 1.64 -13.85
CA SER A 15 -9.58 2.49 -12.70
C SER A 15 -8.32 3.33 -12.49
N SER A 16 -8.50 4.64 -12.46
CA SER A 16 -7.42 5.59 -12.21
C SER A 16 -6.86 5.34 -10.81
N VAL A 17 -5.70 4.72 -10.75
CA VAL A 17 -5.03 4.34 -9.49
C VAL A 17 -4.21 5.53 -9.01
N GLY A 18 -4.56 6.11 -7.85
CA GLY A 18 -3.89 7.27 -7.28
C GLY A 18 -2.80 6.91 -6.28
N ILE A 19 -2.05 7.94 -5.87
CA ILE A 19 -1.06 7.88 -4.80
C ILE A 19 -1.75 8.15 -3.45
N SER A 20 -1.30 7.46 -2.38
CA SER A 20 -1.68 7.81 -1.01
C SER A 20 -1.28 9.25 -0.69
N PRO A 21 -2.11 10.03 0.03
CA PRO A 21 -1.75 11.39 0.43
C PRO A 21 -0.54 11.45 1.36
N ASP A 22 -0.21 10.36 2.05
CA ASP A 22 0.96 10.27 2.94
C ASP A 22 2.19 9.66 2.26
N ASP A 23 2.15 9.44 0.95
CA ASP A 23 3.29 8.92 0.21
C ASP A 23 4.43 9.96 0.16
N ASP A 24 5.61 9.57 0.59
CA ASP A 24 6.80 10.43 0.63
C ASP A 24 7.49 10.64 -0.73
N HIS A 25 6.99 10.01 -1.78
CA HIS A 25 7.52 10.00 -3.15
C HIS A 25 8.95 9.47 -3.30
N LEU A 26 9.58 8.96 -2.23
CA LEU A 26 10.92 8.42 -2.30
C LEU A 26 10.91 6.99 -2.84
N THR A 27 11.98 6.65 -3.54
CA THR A 27 12.20 5.27 -3.99
C THR A 27 12.66 4.41 -2.82
N ARG A 28 12.11 3.21 -2.73
CA ARG A 28 12.51 2.17 -1.77
C ARG A 28 13.04 0.96 -2.51
N ILE A 29 14.03 0.31 -1.91
CA ILE A 29 14.62 -0.93 -2.43
C ILE A 29 14.68 -1.93 -1.27
N SER A 30 14.27 -3.16 -1.55
CA SER A 30 14.41 -4.26 -0.61
C SER A 30 14.94 -5.51 -1.33
N TRP A 31 15.92 -6.17 -0.71
CA TRP A 31 16.54 -7.37 -1.24
C TRP A 31 15.91 -8.62 -0.66
N ARG A 32 15.79 -9.66 -1.49
CA ARG A 32 15.58 -11.03 -1.03
C ARG A 32 16.83 -11.47 -0.23
N GLY A 33 16.64 -12.28 0.80
CA GLY A 33 17.73 -12.63 1.70
C GLY A 33 18.91 -13.38 1.06
N ASP A 34 18.68 -14.08 -0.05
CA ASP A 34 19.74 -14.75 -0.83
C ASP A 34 20.48 -13.81 -1.82
N GLY A 35 20.06 -12.55 -1.91
CA GLY A 35 20.65 -11.56 -2.82
C GLY A 35 20.42 -11.83 -4.31
N SER A 36 19.56 -12.77 -4.68
CA SER A 36 19.30 -13.10 -6.08
C SER A 36 18.34 -12.14 -6.77
N LEU A 37 17.41 -11.57 -6.00
CA LEU A 37 16.38 -10.66 -6.47
C LEU A 37 16.29 -9.44 -5.54
N PHE A 38 15.81 -8.34 -6.09
CA PHE A 38 15.41 -7.18 -5.32
C PHE A 38 14.14 -6.55 -5.90
N VAL A 39 13.40 -5.84 -5.07
CA VAL A 39 12.23 -5.07 -5.46
C VAL A 39 12.50 -3.60 -5.31
N VAL A 40 12.04 -2.82 -6.28
CA VAL A 40 12.05 -1.36 -6.25
C VAL A 40 10.61 -0.87 -6.18
N SER A 41 10.31 -0.05 -5.20
CA SER A 41 9.05 0.68 -5.08
C SER A 41 9.29 2.14 -5.42
N ALA A 42 8.66 2.64 -6.47
CA ALA A 42 8.83 4.01 -6.93
C ALA A 42 7.53 4.59 -7.49
N VAL A 43 7.38 5.90 -7.38
CA VAL A 43 6.28 6.63 -7.99
C VAL A 43 6.54 6.78 -9.50
N SER A 44 5.59 6.33 -10.29
CA SER A 44 5.66 6.40 -11.75
C SER A 44 4.38 7.01 -12.32
N PRO A 45 4.45 7.77 -13.42
CA PRO A 45 3.27 8.20 -14.14
C PRO A 45 2.52 6.96 -14.69
N HIS A 46 1.21 7.00 -14.66
CA HIS A 46 0.39 6.01 -15.33
C HIS A 46 0.31 6.36 -16.82
N ALA A 47 0.65 5.42 -17.68
CA ALA A 47 0.71 5.64 -19.13
C ALA A 47 -0.59 6.29 -19.67
N GLY A 48 -0.43 7.38 -20.41
CA GLY A 48 -1.56 8.09 -21.03
C GLY A 48 -2.40 8.96 -20.09
N THR A 49 -1.98 9.14 -18.84
CA THR A 49 -2.70 9.97 -17.85
C THR A 49 -1.75 10.88 -17.07
N ALA A 50 -2.30 11.94 -16.46
CA ALA A 50 -1.57 12.79 -15.51
C ALA A 50 -1.45 12.13 -14.11
N ILE A 51 -2.04 10.95 -13.92
CA ILE A 51 -2.12 10.27 -12.63
C ILE A 51 -0.80 9.57 -12.35
N ARG A 52 -0.27 9.79 -11.15
CA ARG A 52 0.92 9.11 -10.64
C ARG A 52 0.48 7.98 -9.70
N ARG A 53 1.24 6.91 -9.67
CA ARG A 53 1.02 5.79 -8.75
C ARG A 53 2.34 5.21 -8.30
N ARG A 54 2.35 4.58 -7.14
CA ARG A 54 3.46 3.77 -6.70
C ARG A 54 3.42 2.40 -7.39
N VAL A 55 4.57 1.96 -7.89
CA VAL A 55 4.71 0.72 -8.66
C VAL A 55 5.86 -0.09 -8.07
N LEU A 56 5.63 -1.38 -7.86
CA LEU A 56 6.67 -2.34 -7.51
C LEU A 56 7.25 -2.96 -8.78
N ARG A 57 8.57 -3.05 -8.85
CA ARG A 57 9.29 -3.75 -9.92
C ARG A 57 10.31 -4.68 -9.32
N VAL A 58 10.27 -5.94 -9.72
CA VAL A 58 11.21 -6.97 -9.28
C VAL A 58 12.30 -7.13 -10.31
N TYR A 59 13.53 -7.12 -9.86
CA TYR A 59 14.73 -7.27 -10.68
C TYR A 59 15.59 -8.42 -10.17
N ASN A 60 16.35 -9.05 -11.06
CA ASN A 60 17.44 -9.92 -10.64
C ASN A 60 18.66 -9.06 -10.21
N ARG A 61 19.67 -9.71 -9.65
CA ARG A 61 20.88 -9.01 -9.18
C ARG A 61 21.66 -8.29 -10.28
N ASP A 62 21.44 -8.66 -11.56
CA ASP A 62 22.08 -8.04 -12.72
C ASP A 62 21.29 -6.82 -13.23
N GLY A 63 20.20 -6.45 -12.53
CA GLY A 63 19.36 -5.31 -12.88
C GLY A 63 18.34 -5.59 -13.99
N VAL A 64 18.13 -6.85 -14.37
CA VAL A 64 17.14 -7.22 -15.40
C VAL A 64 15.75 -7.32 -14.76
N LEU A 65 14.79 -6.59 -15.30
CA LEU A 65 13.40 -6.61 -14.87
C LEU A 65 12.80 -8.01 -15.01
N GLN A 66 12.29 -8.55 -13.94
CA GLN A 66 11.63 -9.87 -13.86
C GLN A 66 10.11 -9.75 -13.84
N ALA A 67 9.58 -8.78 -13.10
CA ALA A 67 8.15 -8.58 -12.94
C ALA A 67 7.83 -7.14 -12.60
N THR A 68 6.60 -6.73 -12.94
CA THR A 68 5.98 -5.49 -12.47
C THR A 68 4.79 -5.85 -11.59
N GLY A 69 4.72 -5.24 -10.43
CA GLY A 69 3.65 -5.48 -9.47
C GLY A 69 2.28 -5.09 -9.99
N GLU A 70 1.30 -5.86 -9.59
CA GLU A 70 -0.10 -5.54 -9.81
C GLU A 70 -0.44 -4.16 -9.22
N ALA A 71 -1.27 -3.40 -9.91
CA ALA A 71 -1.60 -2.05 -9.50
C ALA A 71 -2.50 -2.08 -8.25
N VAL A 72 -2.05 -1.45 -7.17
CA VAL A 72 -2.81 -1.28 -5.94
C VAL A 72 -3.05 0.21 -5.71
N PRO A 73 -4.32 0.65 -5.65
CA PRO A 73 -4.65 2.03 -5.34
C PRO A 73 -4.17 2.41 -3.93
N GLY A 74 -3.56 3.58 -3.77
CA GLY A 74 -3.07 4.03 -2.48
C GLY A 74 -1.94 3.19 -1.88
N LEU A 75 -1.21 2.46 -2.72
CA LEU A 75 0.01 1.79 -2.29
C LEU A 75 0.99 2.82 -1.73
N GLU A 76 1.55 2.53 -0.57
CA GLU A 76 2.43 3.43 0.17
C GLU A 76 3.91 3.03 0.04
N HIS A 77 4.79 3.85 0.62
CA HIS A 77 6.23 3.69 0.51
C HIS A 77 6.85 2.57 1.37
N PRO A 78 6.30 2.10 2.52
CA PRO A 78 6.87 0.99 3.26
C PRO A 78 7.08 -0.24 2.38
N LEU A 79 8.25 -0.90 2.52
CA LEU A 79 8.63 -2.00 1.65
C LEU A 79 9.61 -2.95 2.34
N SER A 80 9.27 -4.23 2.37
CA SER A 80 10.20 -5.26 2.86
C SER A 80 10.03 -6.58 2.12
N TRP A 81 11.13 -7.16 1.66
CA TRP A 81 11.12 -8.53 1.13
C TRP A 81 11.35 -9.52 2.26
N ARG A 82 10.54 -10.57 2.34
CA ARG A 82 10.73 -11.66 3.30
C ARG A 82 12.07 -12.35 3.04
N PRO A 83 13.00 -12.41 3.99
CA PRO A 83 14.36 -12.93 3.76
C PRO A 83 14.36 -14.33 3.18
N SER A 84 13.58 -15.26 3.72
CA SER A 84 13.41 -16.60 3.17
C SER A 84 12.05 -16.71 2.47
N GLY A 85 12.01 -16.65 1.15
CA GLY A 85 10.78 -16.86 0.42
C GLY A 85 10.51 -15.85 -0.70
N ASN A 86 9.27 -15.78 -1.13
CA ASN A 86 8.87 -15.04 -2.32
C ASN A 86 7.90 -13.89 -2.02
N LEU A 87 7.63 -13.60 -0.73
CA LEU A 87 6.69 -12.55 -0.35
C LEU A 87 7.38 -11.20 -0.20
N ILE A 88 6.79 -10.21 -0.78
CA ILE A 88 7.12 -8.79 -0.64
C ILE A 88 5.95 -8.15 0.09
N VAL A 89 6.23 -7.35 1.11
CA VAL A 89 5.21 -6.63 1.85
C VAL A 89 5.31 -5.13 1.60
N SER A 90 4.17 -4.49 1.50
CA SER A 90 3.99 -3.04 1.47
C SER A 90 2.70 -2.70 2.21
N THR A 91 2.31 -1.43 2.23
CA THR A 91 1.05 -0.99 2.82
C THR A 91 0.20 -0.27 1.79
N GLN A 92 -1.10 -0.24 2.05
CA GLN A 92 -2.10 0.47 1.27
C GLN A 92 -2.92 1.34 2.21
N ARG A 93 -3.11 2.61 1.85
CA ARG A 93 -4.04 3.49 2.53
C ARG A 93 -5.26 3.74 1.66
N PHE A 94 -6.43 3.66 2.26
CA PHE A 94 -7.68 4.05 1.62
C PHE A 94 -7.97 5.52 1.87
N GLY A 95 -8.49 6.23 0.86
CA GLY A 95 -8.75 7.66 1.00
C GLY A 95 -9.54 8.25 -0.17
N SER A 96 -9.81 9.55 -0.08
CA SER A 96 -10.56 10.31 -1.09
C SER A 96 -9.70 10.65 -2.31
N PHE A 97 -9.13 9.64 -2.95
CA PHE A 97 -8.37 9.75 -4.20
C PHE A 97 -8.85 8.70 -5.21
N PRO A 98 -8.52 8.85 -6.51
CA PRO A 98 -8.94 7.89 -7.53
C PRO A 98 -8.52 6.46 -7.19
N GLY A 99 -9.50 5.57 -7.03
CA GLY A 99 -9.28 4.17 -6.63
C GLY A 99 -9.12 3.93 -5.12
N GLY A 100 -9.24 4.97 -4.28
CA GLY A 100 -8.94 4.92 -2.85
C GLY A 100 -9.98 4.20 -1.96
N GLY A 101 -11.03 3.60 -2.54
CA GLY A 101 -12.02 2.81 -1.78
C GLY A 101 -12.99 3.68 -0.96
N LYS A 102 -14.05 4.17 -1.62
CA LYS A 102 -15.10 4.96 -0.97
C LYS A 102 -15.67 4.24 0.25
N GLY A 103 -15.78 4.95 1.38
CA GLY A 103 -16.28 4.42 2.65
C GLY A 103 -15.22 3.68 3.49
N ARG A 104 -13.96 3.72 3.09
CA ARG A 104 -12.83 3.15 3.83
C ARG A 104 -11.73 4.18 4.10
N GLU A 105 -12.08 5.46 4.06
CA GLU A 105 -11.14 6.57 4.17
C GLU A 105 -10.32 6.46 5.46
N GLY A 106 -9.00 6.53 5.32
CA GLY A 106 -8.05 6.43 6.42
C GLY A 106 -7.67 5.01 6.85
N ARG A 107 -8.36 3.98 6.40
CA ARG A 107 -7.99 2.59 6.68
C ARG A 107 -6.63 2.25 6.07
N HIS A 108 -5.82 1.52 6.80
CA HIS A 108 -4.57 0.93 6.32
C HIS A 108 -4.67 -0.58 6.23
N ASP A 109 -4.18 -1.14 5.14
CA ASP A 109 -4.00 -2.58 4.97
C ASP A 109 -2.52 -2.88 4.74
N VAL A 110 -2.05 -4.00 5.28
CA VAL A 110 -0.78 -4.61 4.88
C VAL A 110 -1.06 -5.46 3.66
N VAL A 111 -0.29 -5.26 2.59
CA VAL A 111 -0.50 -5.92 1.30
C VAL A 111 0.72 -6.75 0.94
N PHE A 112 0.48 -7.98 0.52
CA PHE A 112 1.53 -8.91 0.11
C PHE A 112 1.53 -9.09 -1.41
N PHE A 113 2.73 -9.16 -1.97
CA PHE A 113 2.97 -9.50 -3.36
C PHE A 113 3.90 -10.70 -3.45
N GLU A 114 3.75 -11.46 -4.50
CA GLU A 114 4.70 -12.51 -4.86
C GLU A 114 5.85 -11.93 -5.71
N LYS A 115 6.94 -12.68 -5.84
CA LYS A 115 8.10 -12.31 -6.68
C LYS A 115 7.75 -12.06 -8.15
N ASN A 116 6.64 -12.62 -8.63
CA ASN A 116 6.13 -12.42 -10.00
C ASN A 116 5.26 -11.14 -10.11
N GLY A 117 5.11 -10.39 -9.04
CA GLY A 117 4.34 -9.15 -8.98
C GLY A 117 2.85 -9.31 -8.70
N LEU A 118 2.32 -10.52 -8.61
CA LEU A 118 0.91 -10.75 -8.30
C LEU A 118 0.61 -10.43 -6.84
N ARG A 119 -0.56 -9.85 -6.58
CA ARG A 119 -1.07 -9.64 -5.22
C ARG A 119 -1.39 -10.99 -4.61
N HIS A 120 -0.76 -11.31 -3.49
CA HIS A 120 -0.96 -12.57 -2.76
C HIS A 120 -2.14 -12.48 -1.78
N GLY A 121 -2.31 -11.32 -1.15
CA GLY A 121 -3.36 -11.07 -0.17
C GLY A 121 -3.10 -9.80 0.63
N GLU A 122 -4.00 -9.56 1.59
CA GLU A 122 -3.93 -8.41 2.49
C GLU A 122 -4.60 -8.70 3.81
N PHE A 123 -4.27 -7.88 4.82
CA PHE A 123 -5.05 -7.77 6.04
C PHE A 123 -5.11 -6.32 6.52
N GLY A 124 -6.27 -5.94 7.08
CA GLY A 124 -6.48 -4.61 7.64
C GLY A 124 -5.77 -4.46 8.98
N LEU A 125 -5.08 -3.32 9.15
CA LEU A 125 -4.61 -2.92 10.46
C LEU A 125 -5.80 -2.50 11.32
N ARG A 126 -5.74 -2.82 12.62
CA ARG A 126 -6.82 -2.48 13.54
C ARG A 126 -6.83 -0.97 13.77
N GLN A 127 -8.03 -0.43 13.85
CA GLN A 127 -8.26 0.90 14.38
C GLN A 127 -8.17 0.82 15.90
N GLU A 128 -7.45 1.72 16.54
CA GLU A 128 -7.54 1.87 17.98
C GLU A 128 -8.93 2.41 18.33
N THR A 129 -9.68 1.64 19.08
CA THR A 129 -10.86 2.15 19.78
C THR A 129 -10.36 2.81 21.05
N THR A 130 -10.15 4.14 21.03
CA THR A 130 -10.07 4.90 22.27
C THR A 130 -11.36 4.63 23.04
N GLY A 131 -11.23 4.01 24.21
CA GLY A 131 -12.28 3.40 25.00
C GLY A 131 -13.35 4.35 25.58
N THR A 132 -14.12 4.96 24.70
CA THR A 132 -15.42 5.53 25.05
C THR A 132 -16.42 4.99 24.04
N ASP A 133 -17.19 3.99 24.48
CA ASP A 133 -18.35 3.45 23.80
C ASP A 133 -19.43 4.52 23.61
N THR A 134 -19.25 5.40 22.66
CA THR A 134 -20.35 6.19 22.12
C THR A 134 -20.45 5.85 20.63
N ALA A 135 -21.51 5.11 20.34
CA ALA A 135 -21.89 4.62 19.04
C ALA A 135 -22.19 5.77 18.07
N ASP A 136 -21.16 6.29 17.41
CA ASP A 136 -21.33 7.09 16.22
C ASP A 136 -20.42 6.58 15.11
N GLU A 137 -20.98 5.75 14.24
CA GLU A 137 -20.30 5.16 13.08
C GLU A 137 -19.77 6.21 12.07
N LYS A 138 -19.94 7.49 12.31
CA LYS A 138 -19.59 8.59 11.40
C LYS A 138 -18.24 9.27 11.64
N GLY A 139 -17.47 8.86 12.64
CA GLY A 139 -16.29 9.63 13.05
C GLY A 139 -15.01 8.85 13.33
N ARG A 140 -14.91 7.58 12.98
CA ARG A 140 -13.70 6.80 13.22
C ARG A 140 -12.59 7.22 12.26
N LYS A 141 -11.76 8.15 12.68
CA LYS A 141 -10.51 8.47 11.98
C LYS A 141 -9.45 7.45 12.37
N TRP A 142 -8.74 6.93 11.38
CA TRP A 142 -7.50 6.22 11.59
C TRP A 142 -6.44 7.27 11.96
N GLY A 143 -6.17 7.42 13.25
CA GLY A 143 -5.31 8.45 13.81
C GLY A 143 -3.82 8.12 13.72
N TYR A 144 -3.38 7.33 12.73
CA TYR A 144 -1.97 6.97 12.59
C TYR A 144 -1.56 6.82 11.11
N LYS A 145 -0.24 6.88 10.89
CA LYS A 145 0.41 6.60 9.62
C LYS A 145 1.32 5.39 9.76
N VAL A 146 1.38 4.54 8.73
CA VAL A 146 2.39 3.49 8.68
C VAL A 146 3.68 4.09 8.14
N LYS A 147 4.74 4.01 8.93
CA LYS A 147 6.05 4.57 8.60
C LYS A 147 6.95 3.54 7.94
N GLU A 148 6.92 2.30 8.42
CA GLU A 148 7.81 1.25 7.96
C GLU A 148 7.21 -0.14 8.19
N VAL A 149 7.64 -1.10 7.37
CA VAL A 149 7.41 -2.53 7.57
C VAL A 149 8.74 -3.25 7.47
N CYS A 150 8.95 -4.25 8.32
CA CYS A 150 10.19 -5.00 8.34
C CYS A 150 9.96 -6.46 8.71
N TRP A 151 10.50 -7.38 7.92
CA TRP A 151 10.55 -8.79 8.28
C TRP A 151 11.70 -9.05 9.26
N SER A 152 11.48 -9.94 10.23
CA SER A 152 12.57 -10.51 11.04
C SER A 152 13.52 -11.34 10.16
N ALA A 153 14.78 -11.45 10.57
CA ALA A 153 15.79 -12.18 9.82
C ALA A 153 15.44 -13.66 9.60
N ASP A 154 14.71 -14.27 10.53
CA ASP A 154 14.21 -15.64 10.46
C ASP A 154 12.91 -15.78 9.63
N SER A 155 12.39 -14.67 9.11
CA SER A 155 11.20 -14.62 8.26
C SER A 155 9.87 -15.02 8.93
N ASN A 156 9.82 -15.03 10.25
CA ASN A 156 8.63 -15.49 11.00
C ASN A 156 7.77 -14.34 11.52
N VAL A 157 8.36 -13.15 11.70
CA VAL A 157 7.68 -11.99 12.26
C VAL A 157 7.72 -10.83 11.27
N LEU A 158 6.58 -10.18 11.08
CA LEU A 158 6.48 -8.90 10.39
C LEU A 158 6.23 -7.80 11.44
N LEU A 159 7.12 -6.83 11.48
CA LEU A 159 6.98 -5.62 12.27
C LEU A 159 6.32 -4.55 11.41
N VAL A 160 5.34 -3.85 11.95
CA VAL A 160 4.73 -2.66 11.35
C VAL A 160 4.93 -1.50 12.32
N TRP A 161 5.69 -0.50 11.91
CA TRP A 161 5.88 0.72 12.68
C TRP A 161 4.83 1.74 12.30
N ILE A 162 4.04 2.15 13.27
CA ILE A 162 3.02 3.20 13.13
C ILE A 162 3.43 4.44 13.92
N GLU A 163 3.03 5.59 13.43
CA GLU A 163 3.15 6.89 14.10
C GLU A 163 1.75 7.46 14.24
N GLU A 164 1.36 7.80 15.45
CA GLU A 164 0.08 8.47 15.68
C GLU A 164 0.09 9.85 15.04
N ASP A 165 -0.99 10.20 14.35
CA ASP A 165 -1.22 11.58 13.95
C ASP A 165 -1.39 12.38 15.26
N ALA A 166 -0.46 13.30 15.55
CA ALA A 166 -0.66 14.27 16.61
C ALA A 166 -1.96 15.03 16.25
N GLY A 167 -3.07 14.63 16.88
CA GLY A 167 -4.33 15.36 16.74
C GLY A 167 -4.03 16.83 16.97
N ASP A 168 -4.67 17.72 16.22
CA ASP A 168 -4.68 19.14 16.52
C ASP A 168 -4.95 19.29 18.03
N ILE A 169 -3.87 19.39 18.81
CA ILE A 169 -3.96 19.85 20.19
C ILE A 169 -4.36 21.30 20.02
N GLY A 170 -5.69 21.52 20.08
CA GLY A 170 -6.27 22.82 19.90
C GLY A 170 -5.52 23.83 20.77
N GLU A 171 -4.98 24.83 20.14
CA GLU A 171 -4.26 25.98 20.73
C GLU A 171 -5.18 26.87 21.58
N SER A 172 -6.28 26.29 22.16
CA SER A 172 -7.33 27.05 22.83
C SER A 172 -7.24 27.11 24.35
N ASP A 173 -6.26 26.49 25.04
CA ASP A 173 -6.25 26.44 26.51
C ASP A 173 -5.14 27.26 27.18
N TYR A 174 -4.46 28.18 26.48
CA TYR A 174 -3.42 29.01 27.11
C TYR A 174 -3.81 30.46 27.43
N TYR A 175 -5.06 30.86 27.27
CA TYR A 175 -5.52 32.19 27.67
C TYR A 175 -6.74 32.13 28.58
N ALA A 176 -6.56 31.64 29.81
CA ALA A 176 -7.48 31.90 30.95
C ALA A 176 -6.69 31.87 32.26
N SER A 177 -6.11 33.00 32.61
CA SER A 177 -5.73 33.37 34.01
C SER A 177 -5.66 34.86 34.10
#